data_a0170b2848a4aa265b0d0081b91f506c
#
_entry.id   a0170b2848a4aa265b0d0081b91f506c
#
_cell.length_a   1.000
_cell.length_b   1.000
_cell.length_c   1.000
_cell.angle_alpha   90.00
_cell.angle_beta   90.00
_cell.angle_gamma   90.00
#
_symmetry.space_group_name_H-M   'P 1'
#
loop_
_entity.id
_entity.type
_entity.pdbx_description
1 polymer ?
#
loop_
_entity_poly.entity_id
_entity_poly.type
_entity_poly.pdbx_seq_one_letter_code
_entity_poly.pdbx_strand_id
1 'polypeptide(L)'
;MRFMVIFKADADSEKGALPDPKVIDEMNKFTDELVAAGVVLGYEGLHPSSKGARVRFSGKNRTVIDGPFAETKELIAGYYIWQCKSLEEAIEWVKRGPNCSPTGEGEVEIRQVFEPEDFASGFSEEDIQQEKALRAQLAAQAANR
;
A
#
# COMPACT_ATOMS: atom_id res chain seq x y z
N MET A 1 -5.31 14.32 -4.58
CA MET A 1 -5.83 12.94 -4.60
C MET A 1 -4.79 12.02 -3.99
N ARG A 2 -5.24 11.01 -3.26
CA ARG A 2 -4.33 10.01 -2.67
C ARG A 2 -4.41 8.70 -3.43
N PHE A 3 -3.29 8.01 -3.50
CA PHE A 3 -3.17 6.72 -4.20
C PHE A 3 -2.41 5.74 -3.33
N MET A 4 -2.87 4.49 -3.30
CA MET A 4 -2.07 3.39 -2.79
C MET A 4 -1.29 2.81 -3.95
N VAL A 5 0.03 2.76 -3.81
CA VAL A 5 0.96 2.18 -4.78
C VAL A 5 1.42 0.85 -4.21
N ILE A 6 1.01 -0.22 -4.87
CA ILE A 6 1.06 -1.58 -4.33
C ILE A 6 2.15 -2.37 -5.06
N PHE A 7 3.13 -2.85 -4.32
CA PHE A 7 4.19 -3.71 -4.85
C PHE A 7 3.76 -5.16 -4.66
N LYS A 8 3.66 -5.89 -5.76
CA LYS A 8 3.29 -7.30 -5.74
C LYS A 8 4.42 -8.16 -5.17
N ALA A 9 4.06 -9.20 -4.44
CA ALA A 9 5.00 -10.19 -3.97
C ALA A 9 5.46 -11.09 -5.13
N ASP A 10 6.64 -11.67 -4.97
CA ASP A 10 7.16 -12.71 -5.83
C ASP A 10 7.54 -13.95 -5.00
N ALA A 11 8.00 -15.01 -5.67
CA ALA A 11 8.37 -16.25 -5.01
C ALA A 11 9.48 -16.03 -3.96
N ASP A 12 10.42 -15.13 -4.25
CA ASP A 12 11.55 -14.88 -3.34
C ASP A 12 11.11 -14.08 -2.11
N SER A 13 10.30 -13.05 -2.28
CA SER A 13 9.77 -12.27 -1.15
C SER A 13 8.88 -13.13 -0.25
N GLU A 14 8.11 -14.06 -0.82
CA GLU A 14 7.29 -14.99 -0.05
C GLU A 14 8.10 -16.02 0.73
N LYS A 15 9.32 -16.32 0.31
CA LYS A 15 10.28 -17.15 1.07
C LYS A 15 11.00 -16.36 2.16
N GLY A 16 10.77 -15.08 2.27
CA GLY A 16 11.40 -14.20 3.24
C GLY A 16 12.77 -13.68 2.82
N ALA A 17 13.13 -13.83 1.54
CA ALA A 17 14.38 -13.28 1.03
C ALA A 17 14.30 -11.74 1.05
N LEU A 18 15.38 -11.12 1.54
CA LEU A 18 15.51 -9.68 1.51
C LEU A 18 15.96 -9.22 0.13
N PRO A 19 15.59 -7.99 -0.31
CA PRO A 19 16.09 -7.45 -1.56
C PRO A 19 17.62 -7.33 -1.55
N ASP A 20 18.20 -7.37 -2.75
CA ASP A 20 19.63 -7.07 -2.95
C ASP A 20 19.93 -5.65 -2.38
N PRO A 21 21.08 -5.47 -1.70
CA PRO A 21 21.48 -4.14 -1.19
C PRO A 21 21.47 -3.04 -2.24
N LYS A 22 21.78 -3.37 -3.49
CA LYS A 22 21.72 -2.40 -4.60
C LYS A 22 20.29 -1.94 -4.87
N VAL A 23 19.32 -2.86 -4.81
CA VAL A 23 17.90 -2.53 -4.97
C VAL A 23 17.42 -1.66 -3.81
N ILE A 24 17.85 -1.96 -2.59
CA ILE A 24 17.55 -1.13 -1.42
C ILE A 24 18.07 0.30 -1.61
N ASP A 25 19.30 0.46 -2.09
CA ASP A 25 19.87 1.78 -2.38
C ASP A 25 19.06 2.54 -3.42
N GLU A 26 18.68 1.87 -4.51
CA GLU A 26 17.86 2.46 -5.55
C GLU A 26 16.49 2.89 -5.04
N MET A 27 15.87 2.06 -4.21
CA MET A 27 14.58 2.38 -3.56
C MET A 27 14.70 3.55 -2.60
N ASN A 28 15.78 3.62 -1.84
CA ASN A 28 16.01 4.73 -0.93
C ASN A 28 16.18 6.05 -1.69
N LYS A 29 16.94 6.05 -2.76
CA LYS A 29 17.12 7.23 -3.63
C LYS A 29 15.81 7.68 -4.24
N PHE A 30 15.02 6.71 -4.74
CA PHE A 30 13.71 6.99 -5.30
C PHE A 30 12.76 7.58 -4.24
N THR A 31 12.75 6.99 -3.04
CA THR A 31 11.93 7.49 -1.93
C THR A 31 12.35 8.90 -1.51
N ASP A 32 13.66 9.19 -1.48
CA ASP A 32 14.16 10.54 -1.19
C ASP A 32 13.64 11.57 -2.22
N GLU A 33 13.62 11.22 -3.50
CA GLU A 33 13.05 12.09 -4.54
C GLU A 33 11.57 12.35 -4.33
N LEU A 34 10.81 11.30 -3.99
CA LEU A 34 9.37 11.39 -3.73
C LEU A 34 9.08 12.26 -2.49
N VAL A 35 9.88 12.10 -1.44
CA VAL A 35 9.77 12.90 -0.21
C VAL A 35 10.08 14.37 -0.52
N ALA A 36 11.15 14.63 -1.24
CA ALA A 36 11.53 15.99 -1.64
C ALA A 36 10.44 16.66 -2.50
N ALA A 37 9.74 15.90 -3.33
CA ALA A 37 8.63 16.38 -4.15
C ALA A 37 7.31 16.51 -3.37
N GLY A 38 7.26 16.08 -2.11
CA GLY A 38 6.06 16.12 -1.29
C GLY A 38 4.99 15.10 -1.68
N VAL A 39 5.38 14.04 -2.35
CA VAL A 39 4.47 13.01 -2.88
C VAL A 39 4.11 11.95 -1.84
N VAL A 40 5.08 11.51 -1.03
CA VAL A 40 4.91 10.41 -0.08
C VAL A 40 4.17 10.86 1.18
N LEU A 41 3.11 10.16 1.53
CA LEU A 41 2.40 10.31 2.81
C LEU A 41 2.75 9.19 3.80
N GLY A 42 3.12 8.02 3.30
CA GLY A 42 3.53 6.87 4.11
C GLY A 42 3.93 5.70 3.24
N TYR A 43 4.63 4.75 3.82
CA TYR A 43 4.99 3.50 3.14
C TYR A 43 5.33 2.43 4.17
N GLU A 44 5.08 1.17 3.79
CA GLU A 44 5.38 0.02 4.64
C GLU A 44 5.76 -1.20 3.79
N GLY A 45 6.72 -1.96 4.27
CA GLY A 45 6.99 -3.31 3.78
C GLY A 45 6.22 -4.33 4.59
N LEU A 46 5.85 -5.43 3.97
CA LEU A 46 5.12 -6.50 4.62
C LEU A 46 5.98 -7.76 4.72
N HIS A 47 5.84 -8.46 5.85
CA HIS A 47 6.40 -9.81 5.98
C HIS A 47 5.72 -10.76 4.99
N PRO A 48 6.37 -11.90 4.63
CA PRO A 48 5.73 -12.92 3.80
C PRO A 48 4.42 -13.42 4.41
N SER A 49 3.55 -13.95 3.56
CA SER A 49 2.23 -14.43 3.98
C SER A 49 2.29 -15.57 5.00
N SER A 50 3.44 -16.27 5.11
CA SER A 50 3.68 -17.26 6.15
C SER A 50 3.55 -16.71 7.58
N LYS A 51 3.70 -15.41 7.76
CA LYS A 51 3.52 -14.72 9.05
C LYS A 51 2.14 -14.09 9.19
N GLY A 52 1.25 -14.32 8.24
CA GLY A 52 -0.09 -13.77 8.24
C GLY A 52 -1.16 -14.82 8.36
N ALA A 53 -2.39 -14.35 8.36
CA ALA A 53 -3.59 -15.19 8.39
C ALA A 53 -4.70 -14.52 7.59
N ARG A 54 -5.65 -15.33 7.14
CA ARG A 54 -6.92 -14.87 6.58
C ARG A 54 -8.05 -15.31 7.50
N VAL A 55 -9.04 -14.46 7.66
CA VAL A 55 -10.29 -14.81 8.36
C VAL A 55 -11.39 -14.83 7.33
N ARG A 56 -12.00 -16.00 7.14
CA ARG A 56 -13.10 -16.18 6.20
C ARG A 56 -14.42 -16.04 6.93
N PHE A 57 -15.30 -15.25 6.36
CA PHE A 57 -16.66 -15.02 6.86
C PHE A 57 -17.63 -15.84 6.02
N SER A 58 -18.45 -16.67 6.67
CA SER A 58 -19.54 -17.41 6.03
C SER A 58 -20.76 -17.34 6.95
N GLY A 59 -21.67 -16.41 6.67
CA GLY A 59 -22.76 -16.09 7.59
C GLY A 59 -22.23 -15.63 8.95
N LYS A 60 -22.58 -16.36 10.00
CA LYS A 60 -22.06 -16.12 11.37
C LYS A 60 -20.72 -16.82 11.64
N ASN A 61 -20.29 -17.69 10.75
CA ASN A 61 -19.06 -18.47 10.91
C ASN A 61 -17.83 -17.62 10.58
N ARG A 62 -16.75 -17.87 11.32
CA ARG A 62 -15.45 -17.25 11.13
C ARG A 62 -14.40 -18.36 11.11
N THR A 63 -13.66 -18.47 10.01
CA THR A 63 -12.62 -19.49 9.86
C THR A 63 -11.29 -18.81 9.67
N VAL A 64 -10.30 -19.19 10.46
CA VAL A 64 -8.93 -18.69 10.35
C VAL A 64 -8.14 -19.62 9.44
N ILE A 65 -7.46 -19.04 8.45
CA ILE A 65 -6.60 -19.76 7.52
C ILE A 65 -5.20 -19.17 7.66
N ASP A 66 -4.27 -19.96 8.20
CA ASP A 66 -2.87 -19.52 8.34
C ASP A 66 -2.17 -19.49 6.99
N GLY A 67 -1.24 -18.52 6.83
CA GLY A 67 -0.35 -18.52 5.68
C GLY A 67 0.65 -19.68 5.73
N PRO A 68 1.44 -19.88 4.67
CA PRO A 68 1.48 -19.06 3.46
C PRO A 68 0.31 -19.31 2.50
N PHE A 69 0.03 -18.32 1.65
CA PHE A 69 -1.03 -18.41 0.64
C PHE A 69 -0.42 -18.68 -0.73
N ALA A 70 -1.11 -19.50 -1.54
CA ALA A 70 -0.53 -20.06 -2.76
C ALA A 70 -0.38 -19.08 -3.93
N GLU A 71 -1.28 -18.11 -4.04
CA GLU A 71 -1.37 -17.22 -5.21
C GLU A 71 -0.50 -15.97 -5.03
N THR A 72 0.81 -16.10 -5.31
CA THR A 72 1.78 -15.00 -5.12
C THR A 72 1.42 -13.75 -5.92
N LYS A 73 0.78 -13.89 -7.08
CA LYS A 73 0.33 -12.76 -7.89
C LYS A 73 -0.77 -11.91 -7.23
N GLU A 74 -1.47 -12.48 -6.26
CA GLU A 74 -2.50 -11.80 -5.48
C GLU A 74 -1.96 -11.19 -4.19
N LEU A 75 -0.72 -11.52 -3.82
CA LEU A 75 -0.08 -11.07 -2.60
C LEU A 75 0.70 -9.79 -2.83
N ILE A 76 0.82 -9.00 -1.79
CA ILE A 76 1.59 -7.75 -1.84
C ILE A 76 2.80 -7.83 -0.91
N ALA A 77 3.89 -7.22 -1.33
CA ALA A 77 5.14 -7.16 -0.55
C ALA A 77 5.26 -5.83 0.22
N GLY A 78 4.55 -4.81 -0.20
CA GLY A 78 4.57 -3.52 0.44
C GLY A 78 3.74 -2.50 -0.32
N TYR A 79 3.65 -1.30 0.21
CA TYR A 79 2.88 -0.23 -0.41
C TYR A 79 3.41 1.14 0.00
N TYR A 80 3.09 2.14 -0.85
CA TYR A 80 3.15 3.56 -0.51
C TYR A 80 1.74 4.14 -0.48
N ILE A 81 1.57 5.20 0.28
CA ILE A 81 0.47 6.14 0.12
C ILE A 81 1.06 7.44 -0.42
N TRP A 82 0.61 7.85 -1.60
CA TRP A 82 1.07 9.07 -2.27
C TRP A 82 -0.05 10.08 -2.38
N GLN A 83 0.32 11.36 -2.43
CA GLN A 83 -0.56 12.42 -2.89
C GLN A 83 -0.07 12.92 -4.24
N CYS A 84 -0.94 12.85 -5.23
CA CYS A 84 -0.68 13.28 -6.60
C CYS A 84 -1.89 14.05 -7.14
N LYS A 85 -1.67 14.84 -8.17
CA LYS A 85 -2.76 15.62 -8.80
C LYS A 85 -3.67 14.74 -9.64
N SER A 86 -3.17 13.61 -10.13
CA SER A 86 -3.89 12.72 -11.04
C SER A 86 -3.29 11.31 -11.01
N LEU A 87 -4.02 10.34 -11.54
CA LEU A 87 -3.51 9.00 -11.77
C LEU A 87 -2.31 9.01 -12.72
N GLU A 88 -2.35 9.86 -13.74
CA GLU A 88 -1.28 10.00 -14.73
C GLU A 88 0.03 10.43 -14.07
N GLU A 89 -0.04 11.36 -13.12
CA GLU A 89 1.14 11.78 -12.35
C GLU A 89 1.70 10.62 -11.52
N ALA A 90 0.83 9.85 -10.86
CA ALA A 90 1.26 8.69 -10.09
C ALA A 90 1.93 7.63 -10.99
N ILE A 91 1.37 7.39 -12.17
CA ILE A 91 1.95 6.48 -13.17
C ILE A 91 3.35 6.93 -13.58
N GLU A 92 3.52 8.22 -13.88
CA GLU A 92 4.83 8.75 -14.27
C GLU A 92 5.87 8.62 -13.15
N TRP A 93 5.46 8.81 -11.91
CA TRP A 93 6.35 8.57 -10.78
C TRP A 93 6.75 7.10 -10.67
N VAL A 94 5.82 6.16 -10.80
CA VAL A 94 6.11 4.72 -10.74
C VAL A 94 7.11 4.33 -11.84
N LYS A 95 6.94 4.84 -13.05
CA LYS A 95 7.85 4.56 -14.17
C LYS A 95 9.30 5.01 -13.91
N ARG A 96 9.49 6.01 -13.07
CA ARG A 96 10.83 6.51 -12.69
C ARG A 96 11.48 5.67 -11.60
N GLY A 97 10.70 4.82 -10.93
CA GLY A 97 11.21 3.97 -9.88
C GLY A 97 12.01 2.78 -10.38
N PRO A 98 12.78 2.14 -9.50
CA PRO A 98 13.56 0.97 -9.87
C PRO A 98 12.66 -0.26 -10.07
N ASN A 99 13.12 -1.18 -10.93
CA ASN A 99 12.53 -2.51 -11.01
C ASN A 99 13.13 -3.38 -9.91
N CYS A 100 12.32 -3.69 -8.90
CA CYS A 100 12.76 -4.44 -7.73
C CYS A 100 12.70 -5.96 -7.92
N SER A 101 12.22 -6.43 -9.07
CA SER A 101 12.09 -7.86 -9.33
C SER A 101 13.45 -8.50 -9.63
N PRO A 102 13.81 -9.60 -8.94
CA PRO A 102 15.06 -10.33 -9.23
C PRO A 102 15.05 -10.99 -10.60
N THR A 103 13.87 -11.22 -11.19
CA THR A 103 13.75 -11.81 -12.53
C THR A 103 13.69 -10.79 -13.66
N GLY A 104 13.58 -9.49 -13.31
CA GLY A 104 13.31 -8.42 -14.27
C GLY A 104 11.84 -8.22 -14.60
N GLU A 105 10.98 -9.13 -14.14
CA GLU A 105 9.53 -9.10 -14.36
C GLU A 105 8.84 -8.69 -13.05
N GLY A 106 8.35 -7.48 -12.97
CA GLY A 106 7.66 -6.97 -11.80
C GLY A 106 6.40 -6.21 -12.17
N GLU A 107 5.52 -6.05 -11.21
CA GLU A 107 4.27 -5.32 -11.39
C GLU A 107 3.99 -4.45 -10.17
N VAL A 108 3.55 -3.23 -10.44
CA VAL A 108 3.11 -2.29 -9.42
C VAL A 108 1.69 -1.87 -9.78
N GLU A 109 0.79 -2.01 -8.82
CA GLU A 109 -0.60 -1.60 -8.99
C GLU A 109 -0.82 -0.24 -8.31
N ILE A 110 -1.58 0.63 -8.95
CA ILE A 110 -1.91 1.96 -8.41
C ILE A 110 -3.42 2.04 -8.24
N ARG A 111 -3.89 2.34 -7.03
CA ARG A 111 -5.31 2.45 -6.71
C ARG A 111 -5.60 3.78 -6.05
N GLN A 112 -6.59 4.51 -6.55
CA GLN A 112 -7.01 5.75 -5.90
C GLN A 112 -7.70 5.43 -4.57
N VAL A 113 -7.32 6.16 -3.53
CA VAL A 113 -7.93 6.05 -2.21
C VAL A 113 -9.20 6.89 -2.18
N PHE A 114 -10.28 6.35 -1.59
CA PHE A 114 -11.50 7.12 -1.36
C PHE A 114 -11.23 8.28 -0.40
N GLU A 115 -11.77 9.43 -0.73
CA GLU A 115 -11.86 10.57 0.17
C GLU A 115 -13.28 10.67 0.72
N PRO A 116 -13.50 11.36 1.87
CA PRO A 116 -14.85 11.50 2.41
C PRO A 116 -15.87 12.06 1.42
N GLU A 117 -15.44 12.96 0.56
CA GLU A 117 -16.27 13.60 -0.46
C GLU A 117 -16.77 12.62 -1.54
N ASP A 118 -16.03 11.53 -1.78
CA ASP A 118 -16.41 10.50 -2.75
C ASP A 118 -17.68 9.75 -2.32
N PHE A 119 -18.01 9.79 -1.04
CA PHE A 119 -19.18 9.11 -0.47
C PHE A 119 -20.43 10.00 -0.43
N ALA A 120 -20.34 11.24 -0.92
CA ALA A 120 -21.43 12.23 -0.81
C ALA A 120 -22.76 11.77 -1.41
N SER A 121 -22.74 10.88 -2.41
CA SER A 121 -23.95 10.35 -3.06
C SER A 121 -24.57 9.16 -2.33
N GLY A 122 -23.84 8.50 -1.44
CA GLY A 122 -24.28 7.28 -0.75
C GLY A 122 -24.29 7.35 0.78
N PHE A 123 -23.75 8.43 1.34
CA PHE A 123 -23.62 8.64 2.78
C PHE A 123 -24.27 9.95 3.18
N SER A 124 -24.81 10.01 4.40
CA SER A 124 -25.33 11.24 4.96
C SER A 124 -24.18 12.21 5.26
N GLU A 125 -24.52 13.48 5.39
CA GLU A 125 -23.55 14.49 5.80
C GLU A 125 -22.96 14.18 7.18
N GLU A 126 -23.76 13.61 8.09
CA GLU A 126 -23.31 13.17 9.41
C GLU A 126 -22.26 12.07 9.31
N ASP A 127 -22.46 11.09 8.42
CA ASP A 127 -21.49 10.00 8.19
C ASP A 127 -20.16 10.56 7.69
N ILE A 128 -20.21 11.52 6.76
CA ILE A 128 -19.01 12.17 6.21
C ILE A 128 -18.28 12.94 7.31
N GLN A 129 -18.99 13.68 8.15
CA GLN A 129 -18.38 14.41 9.26
C GLN A 129 -17.79 13.48 10.31
N GLN A 130 -18.43 12.36 10.59
CA GLN A 130 -17.91 11.33 11.50
C GLN A 130 -16.60 10.75 10.96
N GLU A 131 -16.54 10.44 9.66
CA GLU A 131 -15.32 9.92 9.02
C GLU A 131 -14.16 10.94 9.11
N LYS A 132 -14.45 12.22 8.85
CA LYS A 132 -13.45 13.29 8.98
C LYS A 132 -12.94 13.41 10.42
N ALA A 133 -13.84 13.31 11.39
CA ALA A 133 -13.48 13.37 12.81
C ALA A 133 -12.59 12.20 13.22
N LEU A 134 -12.89 10.99 12.76
CA LEU A 134 -12.06 9.79 13.02
C LEU A 134 -10.67 9.94 12.42
N ARG A 135 -10.55 10.46 11.21
CA ARG A 135 -9.24 10.70 10.56
C ARG A 135 -8.43 11.74 11.32
N ALA A 136 -9.07 12.81 11.78
CA ALA A 136 -8.40 13.83 12.60
C ALA A 136 -7.91 13.24 13.93
N GLN A 137 -8.69 12.38 14.55
CA GLN A 137 -8.32 11.68 15.79
C GLN A 137 -7.13 10.74 15.56
N LEU A 138 -7.12 9.99 14.45
CA LEU A 138 -6.00 9.13 14.10
C LEU A 138 -4.71 9.93 13.89
N ALA A 139 -4.79 11.06 13.20
CA ALA A 139 -3.64 11.95 12.99
C ALA A 139 -3.10 12.49 14.32
N ALA A 140 -3.97 12.87 15.24
CA ALA A 140 -3.59 13.34 16.57
C ALA A 140 -2.92 12.24 17.41
N GLN A 141 -3.43 11.01 17.33
CA GLN A 141 -2.82 9.86 18.02
C GLN A 141 -1.41 9.57 17.49
N ALA A 142 -1.23 9.62 16.16
CA ALA A 142 0.07 9.40 15.54
C ALA A 142 1.10 10.45 15.98
N ALA A 143 0.69 11.70 16.16
CA ALA A 143 1.56 12.79 16.60
C ALA A 143 2.01 12.64 18.07
N ASN A 144 1.27 11.86 18.87
CA ASN A 144 1.55 11.68 20.32
C ASN A 144 2.31 10.39 20.66
N ARG A 145 2.75 9.64 19.66
CA ARG A 145 3.55 8.42 19.87
C ARG A 145 5.04 8.66 19.84
#